data_6f8baefccbca4b236ab4ec793f5818b5
#
_entry.id   6f8baefccbca4b236ab4ec793f5818b5
#
_cell.length_a   1.000
_cell.length_b   1.000
_cell.length_c   1.000
_cell.angle_alpha   90.00
_cell.angle_beta   90.00
_cell.angle_gamma   90.00
#
_symmetry.space_group_name_H-M   'P 1'
#
loop_
_entity.id
_entity.type
_entity.pdbx_description
1 polymer ?
#
loop_
_entity_poly.entity_id
_entity_poly.type
_entity_poly.pdbx_seq_one_letter_code
_entity_poly.pdbx_strand_id
1 'polypeptide(L)'
;MANGAREQTLVIIKPDGLSKSLTGNILTRLSETKLEIAAAKCLHVSRELAEEHYKALRAKPFFEEVIGYIMGEYHPRKKVMAMVYVGPDAIQKVRAVTGDTNPEEADSVTIRGQYGRITTKGIYENVIHASTSLEEAEREIKLWFEPNEIIYDLYPTKEIETKVKKRVWTIPASAIKAVNTQSPAKEK
;
A
#
# COMPACT_ATOMS: atom_id res chain seq x y z
N MET A 1 14.19 12.45 23.98
CA MET A 1 13.17 12.34 22.90
C MET A 1 12.33 11.13 23.25
N ALA A 2 11.03 11.30 23.49
CA ALA A 2 10.14 10.19 23.81
C ALA A 2 10.15 9.21 22.62
N ASN A 3 10.56 7.96 22.87
CA ASN A 3 10.38 6.86 21.92
C ASN A 3 8.87 6.61 21.79
N GLY A 4 8.21 7.27 20.85
CA GLY A 4 6.85 6.93 20.46
C GLY A 4 6.79 5.46 20.08
N ALA A 5 5.72 4.76 20.44
CA ALA A 5 5.53 3.37 20.05
C ALA A 5 5.68 3.26 18.52
N ARG A 6 6.41 2.23 18.07
CA ARG A 6 6.60 1.98 16.64
C ARG A 6 5.26 1.53 16.07
N GLU A 7 4.70 2.32 15.19
CA GLU A 7 3.44 2.06 14.50
C GLU A 7 3.70 1.66 13.05
N GLN A 8 2.70 1.06 12.43
CA GLN A 8 2.69 0.73 11.01
C GLN A 8 1.40 1.22 10.36
N THR A 9 1.47 1.51 9.06
CA THR A 9 0.33 1.95 8.27
C THR A 9 0.42 1.44 6.84
N LEU A 10 -0.72 1.07 6.26
CA LEU A 10 -0.82 0.76 4.83
C LEU A 10 -0.99 2.06 4.05
N VAL A 11 -0.24 2.17 2.98
CA VAL A 11 -0.38 3.23 1.96
C VAL A 11 -0.56 2.59 0.60
N ILE A 12 -1.54 3.07 -0.20
CA ILE A 12 -1.74 2.58 -1.56
C ILE A 12 -1.80 3.77 -2.52
N ILE A 13 -0.88 3.83 -3.47
CA ILE A 13 -1.03 4.71 -4.63
C ILE A 13 -2.03 4.06 -5.57
N LYS A 14 -3.15 4.74 -5.78
CA LYS A 14 -4.31 4.26 -6.52
C LYS A 14 -4.10 4.31 -8.04
N PRO A 15 -4.96 3.67 -8.85
CA PRO A 15 -4.81 3.63 -10.30
C PRO A 15 -4.74 5.00 -10.97
N ASP A 16 -5.47 6.00 -10.47
CA ASP A 16 -5.43 7.38 -10.95
C ASP A 16 -4.07 8.05 -10.70
N GLY A 17 -3.50 7.89 -9.52
CA GLY A 17 -2.16 8.38 -9.18
C GLY A 17 -1.09 7.77 -10.09
N LEU A 18 -1.15 6.45 -10.34
CA LEU A 18 -0.23 5.78 -11.26
C LEU A 18 -0.45 6.21 -12.72
N SER A 19 -1.69 6.38 -13.15
CA SER A 19 -2.03 6.79 -14.53
C SER A 19 -1.58 8.22 -14.84
N LYS A 20 -1.63 9.10 -13.85
CA LYS A 20 -1.13 10.49 -13.93
C LYS A 20 0.40 10.59 -13.74
N SER A 21 1.11 9.46 -13.58
CA SER A 21 2.57 9.41 -13.34
C SER A 21 3.02 10.15 -12.06
N LEU A 22 2.17 10.17 -11.03
CA LEU A 22 2.42 10.91 -9.79
C LEU A 22 3.23 10.11 -8.75
N THR A 23 3.69 8.90 -9.07
CA THR A 23 4.40 8.02 -8.12
C THR A 23 5.56 8.73 -7.43
N GLY A 24 6.44 9.38 -8.19
CA GLY A 24 7.60 10.09 -7.64
C GLY A 24 7.20 11.24 -6.72
N ASN A 25 6.21 12.05 -7.13
CA ASN A 25 5.70 13.17 -6.35
C ASN A 25 5.11 12.69 -5.00
N ILE A 26 4.29 11.63 -5.04
CA ILE A 26 3.67 11.06 -3.84
C ILE A 26 4.74 10.48 -2.90
N LEU A 27 5.73 9.72 -3.43
CA LEU A 27 6.82 9.17 -2.62
C LEU A 27 7.68 10.27 -2.01
N THR A 28 7.95 11.36 -2.72
CA THR A 28 8.67 12.53 -2.17
C THR A 28 7.93 13.12 -0.98
N ARG A 29 6.61 13.31 -1.09
CA ARG A 29 5.80 13.82 0.03
C ARG A 29 5.78 12.86 1.22
N LEU A 30 5.67 11.57 0.95
CA LEU A 30 5.73 10.54 2.02
C LEU A 30 7.10 10.49 2.69
N SER A 31 8.20 10.76 1.97
CA SER A 31 9.56 10.79 2.54
C SER A 31 9.76 11.89 3.60
N GLU A 32 8.97 12.96 3.54
CA GLU A 32 9.01 14.03 4.55
C GLU A 32 8.62 13.55 5.94
N THR A 33 7.84 12.45 6.03
CA THR A 33 7.45 11.82 7.29
C THR A 33 8.61 11.19 8.05
N LYS A 34 9.74 10.91 7.37
CA LYS A 34 10.90 10.18 7.88
C LYS A 34 10.58 8.76 8.39
N LEU A 35 9.48 8.18 7.92
CA LEU A 35 9.12 6.79 8.17
C LEU A 35 9.88 5.85 7.24
N GLU A 36 10.08 4.61 7.69
CA GLU A 36 10.70 3.55 6.91
C GLU A 36 9.67 2.80 6.08
N ILE A 37 10.05 2.37 4.87
CA ILE A 37 9.25 1.46 4.06
C ILE A 37 9.62 0.03 4.43
N ALA A 38 8.68 -0.70 5.01
CA ALA A 38 8.86 -2.10 5.40
C ALA A 38 8.49 -3.10 4.30
N ALA A 39 7.62 -2.71 3.38
CA ALA A 39 7.23 -3.49 2.20
C ALA A 39 6.73 -2.59 1.10
N ALA A 40 6.91 -3.03 -0.17
CA ALA A 40 6.34 -2.34 -1.33
C ALA A 40 6.11 -3.34 -2.47
N LYS A 41 4.94 -3.28 -3.12
CA LYS A 41 4.65 -4.07 -4.31
C LYS A 41 3.64 -3.42 -5.24
N CYS A 42 3.73 -3.75 -6.53
CA CYS A 42 2.72 -3.40 -7.51
C CYS A 42 1.87 -4.63 -7.83
N LEU A 43 0.55 -4.50 -7.84
CA LEU A 43 -0.36 -5.60 -8.11
C LEU A 43 -1.64 -5.12 -8.81
N HIS A 44 -2.31 -6.08 -9.46
CA HIS A 44 -3.70 -5.94 -9.86
C HIS A 44 -4.59 -6.29 -8.68
N VAL A 45 -5.57 -5.47 -8.38
CA VAL A 45 -6.51 -5.70 -7.28
C VAL A 45 -7.62 -6.62 -7.78
N SER A 46 -7.80 -7.78 -7.13
CA SER A 46 -8.96 -8.63 -7.39
C SER A 46 -10.22 -8.04 -6.75
N ARG A 47 -11.39 -8.49 -7.20
CA ARG A 47 -12.66 -8.05 -6.64
C ARG A 47 -12.77 -8.41 -5.16
N GLU A 48 -12.37 -9.63 -4.81
CA GLU A 48 -12.40 -10.13 -3.43
C GLU A 48 -11.51 -9.29 -2.50
N LEU A 49 -10.30 -8.92 -2.95
CA LEU A 49 -9.40 -8.05 -2.21
C LEU A 49 -10.00 -6.65 -2.02
N ALA A 50 -10.60 -6.09 -3.07
CA ALA A 50 -11.25 -4.78 -3.02
C ALA A 50 -12.45 -4.77 -2.05
N GLU A 51 -13.32 -5.78 -2.13
CA GLU A 51 -14.51 -5.92 -1.28
C GLU A 51 -14.14 -6.11 0.19
N GLU A 52 -13.09 -6.89 0.51
CA GLU A 52 -12.64 -7.07 1.88
C GLU A 52 -11.94 -5.79 2.41
N HIS A 53 -11.18 -5.10 1.56
CA HIS A 53 -10.56 -3.83 1.93
C HIS A 53 -11.61 -2.78 2.29
N TYR A 54 -12.64 -2.62 1.48
CA TYR A 54 -13.71 -1.63 1.67
C TYR A 54 -14.96 -2.20 2.35
N LYS A 55 -14.87 -3.33 3.08
CA LYS A 55 -16.04 -3.99 3.70
C LYS A 55 -16.90 -3.09 4.57
N ALA A 56 -16.31 -2.08 5.22
CA ALA A 56 -17.02 -1.09 6.03
C ALA A 56 -17.97 -0.20 5.19
N LEU A 57 -17.75 -0.13 3.87
CA LEU A 57 -18.56 0.65 2.95
C LEU A 57 -19.64 -0.19 2.24
N ARG A 58 -19.77 -1.49 2.50
CA ARG A 58 -20.65 -2.42 1.77
C ARG A 58 -22.11 -1.97 1.69
N ALA A 59 -22.61 -1.29 2.71
CA ALA A 59 -23.98 -0.77 2.75
C ALA A 59 -24.15 0.63 2.11
N LYS A 60 -23.07 1.21 1.60
CA LYS A 60 -23.13 2.54 1.00
C LYS A 60 -23.52 2.47 -0.48
N PRO A 61 -24.30 3.42 -1.00
CA PRO A 61 -24.78 3.41 -2.39
C PRO A 61 -23.64 3.48 -3.42
N PHE A 62 -22.49 4.02 -3.05
CA PHE A 62 -21.30 4.15 -3.90
C PHE A 62 -20.31 2.98 -3.77
N PHE A 63 -20.67 1.88 -3.11
CA PHE A 63 -19.76 0.75 -2.85
C PHE A 63 -19.15 0.19 -4.15
N GLU A 64 -20.00 -0.12 -5.12
CA GLU A 64 -19.55 -0.68 -6.41
C GLU A 64 -18.60 0.28 -7.17
N GLU A 65 -18.83 1.57 -7.05
CA GLU A 65 -17.96 2.59 -7.63
C GLU A 65 -16.57 2.56 -7.01
N VAL A 66 -16.48 2.48 -5.68
CA VAL A 66 -15.18 2.41 -4.97
C VAL A 66 -14.45 1.12 -5.30
N ILE A 67 -15.17 -0.01 -5.45
CA ILE A 67 -14.59 -1.29 -5.87
C ILE A 67 -14.01 -1.18 -7.28
N GLY A 68 -14.80 -0.74 -8.26
CA GLY A 68 -14.32 -0.54 -9.63
C GLY A 68 -13.17 0.45 -9.72
N TYR A 69 -13.17 1.47 -8.87
CA TYR A 69 -12.12 2.47 -8.82
C TYR A 69 -10.77 1.88 -8.37
N ILE A 70 -10.73 1.14 -7.26
CA ILE A 70 -9.46 0.54 -6.77
C ILE A 70 -8.95 -0.57 -7.69
N MET A 71 -9.84 -1.28 -8.39
CA MET A 71 -9.50 -2.27 -9.41
C MET A 71 -8.95 -1.61 -10.69
N GLY A 72 -9.11 -0.29 -10.84
CA GLY A 72 -8.63 0.49 -11.99
C GLY A 72 -9.53 0.40 -13.22
N GLU A 73 -10.83 0.10 -13.06
CA GLU A 73 -11.77 -0.01 -14.18
C GLU A 73 -11.95 1.31 -14.93
N TYR A 74 -11.75 2.44 -14.24
CA TYR A 74 -11.89 3.79 -14.80
C TYR A 74 -10.58 4.36 -15.37
N HIS A 75 -9.47 3.59 -15.33
CA HIS A 75 -8.13 4.06 -15.69
C HIS A 75 -7.40 3.09 -16.63
N PRO A 76 -6.51 3.61 -17.51
CA PRO A 76 -5.74 2.75 -18.43
C PRO A 76 -4.81 1.77 -17.68
N ARG A 77 -4.34 2.14 -16.48
CA ARG A 77 -3.45 1.32 -15.66
C ARG A 77 -4.22 0.66 -14.54
N LYS A 78 -4.62 -0.60 -14.76
CA LYS A 78 -5.41 -1.41 -13.82
C LYS A 78 -4.55 -2.02 -12.70
N LYS A 79 -3.74 -1.21 -12.02
CA LYS A 79 -2.87 -1.64 -10.93
C LYS A 79 -2.73 -0.56 -9.88
N VAL A 80 -2.25 -0.97 -8.72
CA VAL A 80 -1.90 -0.11 -7.59
C VAL A 80 -0.46 -0.35 -7.17
N MET A 81 0.10 0.57 -6.37
CA MET A 81 1.33 0.35 -5.61
C MET A 81 0.99 0.39 -4.12
N ALA A 82 1.06 -0.76 -3.45
CA ALA A 82 0.84 -0.90 -2.02
C ALA A 82 2.18 -0.87 -1.28
N MET A 83 2.21 -0.20 -0.12
CA MET A 83 3.40 -0.03 0.72
C MET A 83 3.01 -0.13 2.19
N VAL A 84 3.93 -0.62 3.02
CA VAL A 84 3.83 -0.58 4.48
C VAL A 84 4.88 0.41 4.99
N TYR A 85 4.44 1.44 5.69
CA TYR A 85 5.32 2.40 6.39
C TYR A 85 5.36 2.09 7.87
N VAL A 86 6.54 2.21 8.48
CA VAL A 86 6.78 1.89 9.90
C VAL A 86 7.60 3.00 10.57
N GLY A 87 7.24 3.35 11.79
CA GLY A 87 7.96 4.31 12.61
C GLY A 87 7.08 4.96 13.67
N PRO A 88 7.59 5.94 14.42
CA PRO A 88 6.81 6.61 15.45
C PRO A 88 5.70 7.46 14.82
N ASP A 89 4.48 7.35 15.37
CA ASP A 89 3.28 8.09 14.94
C ASP A 89 2.95 7.92 13.45
N ALA A 90 3.18 6.71 12.90
CA ALA A 90 3.13 6.46 11.47
C ALA A 90 1.77 6.80 10.85
N ILE A 91 0.68 6.45 11.53
CA ILE A 91 -0.68 6.75 11.05
C ILE A 91 -0.90 8.25 10.96
N GLN A 92 -0.63 8.97 12.03
CA GLN A 92 -0.86 10.42 12.09
C GLN A 92 -0.02 11.16 11.04
N LYS A 93 1.27 10.83 10.92
CA LYS A 93 2.19 11.45 9.96
C LYS A 93 1.77 11.22 8.52
N VAL A 94 1.45 9.97 8.16
CA VAL A 94 1.00 9.65 6.81
C VAL A 94 -0.33 10.33 6.50
N ARG A 95 -1.28 10.33 7.43
CA ARG A 95 -2.57 11.02 7.23
C ARG A 95 -2.41 12.52 7.07
N ALA A 96 -1.50 13.15 7.84
CA ALA A 96 -1.23 14.59 7.72
C ALA A 96 -0.72 14.99 6.33
N VAL A 97 0.19 14.21 5.73
CA VAL A 97 0.67 14.48 4.35
C VAL A 97 -0.31 14.03 3.28
N THR A 98 -1.19 13.07 3.59
CA THR A 98 -2.21 12.58 2.64
C THR A 98 -3.34 13.56 2.44
N GLY A 99 -3.85 14.16 3.52
CA GLY A 99 -5.00 15.09 3.52
C GLY A 99 -6.37 14.39 3.57
N ASP A 100 -7.43 15.17 3.57
CA ASP A 100 -8.80 14.70 3.65
C ASP A 100 -9.21 13.80 2.49
N THR A 101 -10.21 12.94 2.73
CA THR A 101 -10.70 11.97 1.73
C THR A 101 -11.33 12.67 0.53
N ASN A 102 -12.07 13.75 0.77
CA ASN A 102 -12.55 14.62 -0.28
C ASN A 102 -11.42 15.55 -0.74
N PRO A 103 -10.96 15.45 -1.99
CA PRO A 103 -9.84 16.27 -2.47
C PRO A 103 -10.15 17.77 -2.54
N GLU A 104 -11.42 18.17 -2.62
CA GLU A 104 -11.82 19.59 -2.61
C GLU A 104 -11.80 20.20 -1.19
N GLU A 105 -11.86 19.36 -0.15
CA GLU A 105 -11.76 19.78 1.25
C GLU A 105 -10.32 19.61 1.80
N ALA A 106 -9.48 18.88 1.07
CA ALA A 106 -8.10 18.63 1.45
C ALA A 106 -7.25 19.90 1.32
N ASP A 107 -6.42 20.16 2.34
CA ASP A 107 -5.48 21.27 2.30
C ASP A 107 -4.58 21.16 1.05
N SER A 108 -4.41 22.26 0.34
CA SER A 108 -3.65 22.36 -0.91
C SER A 108 -2.19 21.92 -0.82
N VAL A 109 -1.61 21.86 0.39
CA VAL A 109 -0.25 21.34 0.59
C VAL A 109 -0.21 19.83 0.77
N THR A 110 -1.36 19.15 0.88
CA THR A 110 -1.43 17.69 1.03
C THR A 110 -1.43 16.98 -0.33
N ILE A 111 -1.16 15.66 -0.33
CA ILE A 111 -1.17 14.85 -1.55
C ILE A 111 -2.53 14.92 -2.25
N ARG A 112 -3.63 14.80 -1.51
CA ARG A 112 -4.97 14.83 -2.08
C ARG A 112 -5.39 16.21 -2.55
N GLY A 113 -5.03 17.27 -1.83
CA GLY A 113 -5.29 18.64 -2.24
C GLY A 113 -4.52 19.04 -3.51
N GLN A 114 -3.29 18.53 -3.70
CA GLN A 114 -2.47 18.84 -4.88
C GLN A 114 -2.86 18.01 -6.12
N TYR A 115 -3.19 16.73 -5.94
CA TYR A 115 -3.28 15.77 -7.05
C TYR A 115 -4.64 15.14 -7.22
N GLY A 116 -5.50 15.26 -6.21
CA GLY A 116 -6.86 14.77 -6.26
C GLY A 116 -7.80 15.70 -7.03
N ARG A 117 -8.95 15.19 -7.38
CA ARG A 117 -10.07 15.94 -7.96
C ARG A 117 -11.37 15.18 -7.81
N ILE A 118 -12.48 15.86 -7.95
CA ILE A 118 -13.78 15.22 -8.22
C ILE A 118 -14.01 15.22 -9.72
N THR A 119 -14.33 14.06 -10.27
CA THR A 119 -14.68 13.97 -11.70
C THR A 119 -16.06 14.58 -11.95
N THR A 120 -16.37 14.86 -13.23
CA THR A 120 -17.71 15.32 -13.64
C THR A 120 -18.84 14.33 -13.31
N LYS A 121 -18.50 13.09 -12.98
CA LYS A 121 -19.43 12.05 -12.52
C LYS A 121 -19.52 11.94 -10.99
N GLY A 122 -18.85 12.83 -10.26
CA GLY A 122 -18.82 12.82 -8.80
C GLY A 122 -17.85 11.83 -8.17
N ILE A 123 -17.01 11.12 -8.97
CA ILE A 123 -16.04 10.16 -8.48
C ILE A 123 -14.84 10.88 -7.87
N TYR A 124 -14.44 10.48 -6.67
CA TYR A 124 -13.26 11.00 -5.99
C TYR A 124 -11.98 10.32 -6.48
N GLU A 125 -11.29 10.97 -7.42
CA GLU A 125 -9.91 10.62 -7.78
C GLU A 125 -8.95 11.22 -6.76
N ASN A 126 -8.77 10.56 -5.61
CA ASN A 126 -7.97 11.09 -4.49
C ASN A 126 -6.58 10.45 -4.35
N VAL A 127 -6.10 9.80 -5.38
CA VAL A 127 -4.75 9.29 -5.72
C VAL A 127 -4.10 8.34 -4.72
N ILE A 128 -4.46 8.39 -3.43
CA ILE A 128 -3.80 7.63 -2.36
C ILE A 128 -4.80 7.14 -1.32
N HIS A 129 -4.55 5.95 -0.77
CA HIS A 129 -5.16 5.46 0.46
C HIS A 129 -4.12 5.46 1.58
N ALA A 130 -4.56 5.71 2.81
CA ALA A 130 -3.80 5.55 4.04
C ALA A 130 -4.73 5.03 5.14
N SER A 131 -4.25 4.09 5.96
CA SER A 131 -5.00 3.55 7.09
C SER A 131 -5.43 4.65 8.07
N THR A 132 -6.58 4.47 8.72
CA THR A 132 -7.19 5.49 9.59
C THR A 132 -6.90 5.30 11.07
N SER A 133 -6.55 4.08 11.49
CA SER A 133 -6.26 3.71 12.87
C SER A 133 -5.28 2.54 12.93
N LEU A 134 -4.77 2.22 14.10
CA LEU A 134 -3.90 1.04 14.32
C LEU A 134 -4.62 -0.26 13.98
N GLU A 135 -5.88 -0.39 14.36
CA GLU A 135 -6.71 -1.56 14.09
C GLU A 135 -6.93 -1.76 12.58
N GLU A 136 -7.29 -0.69 11.87
CA GLU A 136 -7.43 -0.73 10.41
C GLU A 136 -6.10 -1.01 9.73
N ALA A 137 -5.00 -0.42 10.19
CA ALA A 137 -3.67 -0.67 9.64
C ALA A 137 -3.27 -2.14 9.77
N GLU A 138 -3.48 -2.77 10.93
CA GLU A 138 -3.21 -4.20 11.14
C GLU A 138 -4.05 -5.07 10.20
N ARG A 139 -5.36 -4.81 10.15
CA ARG A 139 -6.28 -5.54 9.26
C ARG A 139 -5.90 -5.41 7.80
N GLU A 140 -5.64 -4.18 7.36
CA GLU A 140 -5.30 -3.88 5.98
C GLU A 140 -3.94 -4.46 5.58
N ILE A 141 -2.91 -4.34 6.42
CA ILE A 141 -1.59 -4.91 6.14
C ILE A 141 -1.67 -6.43 5.99
N LYS A 142 -2.37 -7.12 6.90
CA LYS A 142 -2.58 -8.58 6.82
C LYS A 142 -3.39 -9.02 5.60
N LEU A 143 -4.25 -8.15 5.08
CA LEU A 143 -5.02 -8.40 3.88
C LEU A 143 -4.17 -8.23 2.60
N TRP A 144 -3.29 -7.23 2.59
CA TRP A 144 -2.55 -6.84 1.41
C TRP A 144 -1.19 -7.52 1.27
N PHE A 145 -0.58 -7.97 2.36
CA PHE A 145 0.77 -8.52 2.39
C PHE A 145 0.83 -9.86 3.10
N GLU A 146 1.57 -10.79 2.51
CA GLU A 146 2.01 -11.98 3.22
C GLU A 146 3.15 -11.61 4.17
N PRO A 147 3.31 -12.34 5.32
CA PRO A 147 4.39 -12.05 6.27
C PRO A 147 5.77 -11.99 5.64
N ASN A 148 6.08 -12.88 4.69
CA ASN A 148 7.36 -12.96 3.99
C ASN A 148 7.61 -11.82 2.98
N GLU A 149 6.63 -10.97 2.72
CA GLU A 149 6.78 -9.78 1.88
C GLU A 149 7.19 -8.55 2.69
N ILE A 150 7.20 -8.65 4.02
CA ILE A 150 7.50 -7.57 4.96
C ILE A 150 8.85 -7.85 5.62
N ILE A 151 9.76 -6.87 5.63
CA ILE A 151 11.13 -7.04 6.17
C ILE A 151 11.20 -7.01 7.69
N TYR A 152 10.11 -6.75 8.38
CA TYR A 152 9.99 -6.71 9.84
C TYR A 152 8.91 -7.67 10.33
N ASP A 153 9.12 -8.26 11.50
CA ASP A 153 8.10 -9.02 12.21
C ASP A 153 7.11 -8.06 12.90
N LEU A 154 6.11 -7.61 12.14
CA LEU A 154 5.14 -6.63 12.64
C LEU A 154 4.07 -7.27 13.54
N TYR A 155 3.67 -8.50 13.24
CA TYR A 155 2.59 -9.22 13.92
C TYR A 155 2.98 -10.67 14.16
N PRO A 156 2.38 -11.35 15.16
CA PRO A 156 2.60 -12.77 15.37
C PRO A 156 2.29 -13.61 14.14
N THR A 157 3.20 -14.50 13.78
CA THR A 157 3.06 -15.43 12.65
C THR A 157 3.16 -16.88 13.12
N LYS A 158 2.76 -17.81 12.27
CA LYS A 158 3.00 -19.24 12.42
C LYS A 158 3.44 -19.82 11.10
N GLU A 159 4.33 -20.80 11.15
CA GLU A 159 4.70 -21.58 9.97
C GLU A 159 3.63 -22.62 9.66
N ILE A 160 3.34 -22.77 8.36
CA ILE A 160 2.48 -23.82 7.84
C ILE A 160 3.12 -24.45 6.61
N GLU A 161 3.01 -25.77 6.46
CA GLU A 161 3.38 -26.42 5.20
C GLU A 161 2.25 -26.23 4.18
N THR A 162 2.61 -25.77 2.98
CA THR A 162 1.63 -25.57 1.91
C THR A 162 2.14 -26.13 0.57
N LYS A 163 1.24 -26.68 -0.25
CA LYS A 163 1.53 -27.16 -1.62
C LYS A 163 1.07 -26.14 -2.67
N VAL A 164 1.52 -24.91 -2.57
CA VAL A 164 1.16 -23.86 -3.54
C VAL A 164 2.07 -23.94 -4.76
N LYS A 165 1.49 -23.93 -5.97
CA LYS A 165 2.24 -23.79 -7.23
C LYS A 165 2.83 -22.39 -7.28
N LYS A 166 4.17 -22.30 -7.31
CA LYS A 166 4.91 -21.04 -7.42
C LYS A 166 5.45 -20.88 -8.84
N ARG A 167 5.28 -19.69 -9.42
CA ARG A 167 5.98 -19.30 -10.64
C ARG A 167 7.41 -18.91 -10.29
N VAL A 168 8.37 -19.45 -11.03
CA VAL A 168 9.79 -19.12 -10.88
C VAL A 168 10.35 -18.68 -12.23
N TRP A 169 11.42 -17.91 -12.20
CA TRP A 169 12.12 -17.55 -13.43
C TRP A 169 12.78 -18.80 -14.03
N THR A 170 12.74 -18.92 -15.36
CA THR A 170 13.57 -19.89 -16.06
C THR A 170 14.99 -19.36 -16.10
N ILE A 171 15.83 -19.84 -15.20
CA ILE A 171 17.24 -19.46 -15.11
C ILE A 171 18.08 -20.53 -15.78
N PRO A 172 19.04 -20.19 -16.66
CA PRO A 172 20.00 -21.18 -17.18
C PRO A 172 20.73 -21.90 -16.04
N ALA A 173 20.91 -23.19 -16.12
CA ALA A 173 21.55 -24.02 -15.07
C ALA A 173 22.90 -23.46 -14.59
N SER A 174 23.66 -22.82 -15.49
CA SER A 174 24.91 -22.11 -15.17
C SER A 174 24.77 -20.93 -14.21
N ALA A 175 23.63 -20.28 -14.19
CA ALA A 175 23.38 -19.09 -13.31
C ALA A 175 22.95 -19.50 -11.91
N ILE A 176 22.34 -20.68 -11.71
CA ILE A 176 21.87 -21.17 -10.41
C ILE A 176 23.02 -21.40 -9.43
N LYS A 177 24.19 -21.85 -9.93
CA LYS A 177 25.39 -22.07 -9.10
C LYS A 177 25.94 -20.79 -8.47
N ALA A 178 25.77 -19.64 -9.11
CA ALA A 178 26.27 -18.35 -8.60
C ALA A 178 25.44 -17.80 -7.42
N VAL A 179 24.14 -18.10 -7.34
CA VAL A 179 23.25 -17.61 -6.30
C VAL A 179 23.37 -18.41 -5.00
N ASN A 180 23.62 -19.72 -5.10
CA ASN A 180 23.75 -20.60 -3.92
C ASN A 180 25.13 -20.53 -3.22
N THR A 181 26.12 -19.80 -3.76
CA THR A 181 27.44 -19.64 -3.14
C THR A 181 27.54 -18.42 -2.19
N GLN A 182 26.49 -17.61 -2.08
CA GLN A 182 26.41 -16.54 -1.09
C GLN A 182 25.67 -17.04 0.17
N SER A 183 26.28 -17.98 0.90
CA SER A 183 25.92 -18.24 2.29
C SER A 183 26.25 -17.00 3.13
N PRO A 184 25.39 -16.57 4.05
CA PRO A 184 25.71 -15.44 4.93
C PRO A 184 26.96 -15.80 5.74
N ALA A 185 27.95 -14.88 5.71
CA ALA A 185 29.12 -14.96 6.55
C ALA A 185 28.65 -15.04 8.01
N LYS A 186 29.05 -16.08 8.74
CA LYS A 186 28.88 -16.17 10.19
C LYS A 186 29.69 -15.02 10.80
N GLU A 187 29.01 -14.00 11.27
CA GLU A 187 29.61 -13.03 12.19
C GLU A 187 30.00 -13.76 13.48
N LYS A 188 31.29 -13.65 13.82
CA LYS A 188 31.85 -14.10 15.10
C LYS A 188 31.69 -13.00 16.14
#